data_a64c53ec58d63533e61dd4977e0e3abc
#
_entry.id   a64c53ec58d63533e61dd4977e0e3abc
#
_cell.length_a   1.000
_cell.length_b   1.000
_cell.length_c   1.000
_cell.angle_alpha   90.00
_cell.angle_beta   90.00
_cell.angle_gamma   90.00
#
_symmetry.space_group_name_H-M   'P 1'
#
loop_
_entity.id
_entity.type
_entity.pdbx_description
1 polymer ?
#
loop_
_entity_poly.entity_id
_entity_poly.type
_entity_poly.pdbx_seq_one_letter_code
_entity_poly.pdbx_strand_id
1 'polypeptide(L)'
;MKVMLIEPPAPGSTGIIRQLGSMGSAKADIVWPPYDLQILAGYLKKEGHGFQFCDAAAEGLSFQKVTRRIQNYRPDVVAFTITFPSLENDMKTADCAKAVSSEIKTIAINIAIGFIPKQDQVIKNHPSLDILPHAECEEPLIEWLRNGLNPAKVPGIRYRDGSGNIAFNQAIQKTMEMDNWGVPIHEGLPLSKYRDPLMKKAPMTIVNASRGCINQCIHCPSVFQKPLRYRSVENVLRELKDVVRLGVKEIKFFDCGLTNNPDWVAEMCAEMLRHSLNLSWNCNSRADKLTPKLLNLMKKAGCHTISVGCESADPQILKTMAKNETVEKISAGIQMIKEAGIGVLVYFTLGLPGETVETIKNTIAFAKRMAPDFVTFGLVVPTPGTEFYDYLVKHNYLDRERTFSSYDPNAIPPFNYPSLPATTLKSMAMKGYRSFYLRPGYVVQRIIRLRNPQDLMRNARNFLKVFQRYVLERPEMS
;
A
#
# COMPACT_ATOMS: atom_id res chain seq x y z
N MET A 1 -24.44 -9.22 14.07
CA MET A 1 -24.14 -7.81 14.37
C MET A 1 -23.97 -7.03 13.07
N LYS A 2 -24.11 -5.70 13.13
CA LYS A 2 -23.89 -4.78 12.00
C LYS A 2 -22.54 -4.07 12.14
N VAL A 3 -21.69 -4.15 11.12
CA VAL A 3 -20.37 -3.52 11.13
C VAL A 3 -20.31 -2.46 10.02
N MET A 4 -19.89 -1.25 10.33
CA MET A 4 -19.60 -0.24 9.31
C MET A 4 -18.10 -0.19 9.04
N LEU A 5 -17.72 -0.40 7.78
CA LEU A 5 -16.33 -0.44 7.31
C LEU A 5 -15.99 0.90 6.66
N ILE A 6 -15.15 1.70 7.31
CA ILE A 6 -14.91 3.09 6.91
C ILE A 6 -13.46 3.31 6.47
N GLU A 7 -13.28 3.79 5.25
CA GLU A 7 -12.06 4.49 4.82
C GLU A 7 -12.25 5.98 5.16
N PRO A 8 -11.50 6.55 6.12
CA PRO A 8 -11.74 7.91 6.61
C PRO A 8 -11.54 8.99 5.54
N PRO A 9 -12.12 10.19 5.73
CA PRO A 9 -11.83 11.34 4.88
C PRO A 9 -10.33 11.59 4.76
N ALA A 10 -9.88 11.99 3.57
CA ALA A 10 -8.49 12.38 3.38
C ALA A 10 -8.17 13.70 4.13
N PRO A 11 -6.98 13.83 4.76
CA PRO A 11 -6.56 15.09 5.31
C PRO A 11 -6.25 16.09 4.18
N GLY A 12 -6.93 17.24 4.17
CA GLY A 12 -6.71 18.29 3.18
C GLY A 12 -7.16 17.93 1.76
N SER A 13 -6.58 18.59 0.76
CA SER A 13 -6.92 18.45 -0.66
C SER A 13 -6.14 17.34 -1.39
N THR A 14 -5.08 16.82 -0.80
CA THR A 14 -4.28 15.73 -1.36
C THR A 14 -4.85 14.39 -0.90
N GLY A 15 -4.96 13.43 -1.84
CA GLY A 15 -5.35 12.06 -1.50
C GLY A 15 -4.34 11.42 -0.53
N ILE A 16 -4.81 10.46 0.24
CA ILE A 16 -3.99 9.66 1.16
C ILE A 16 -4.07 8.18 0.78
N ILE A 17 -2.96 7.48 0.87
CA ILE A 17 -2.88 6.03 0.70
C ILE A 17 -2.63 5.44 2.08
N ARG A 18 -3.50 4.51 2.50
CA ARG A 18 -3.42 3.86 3.82
C ARG A 18 -2.94 2.41 3.74
N GLN A 19 -2.78 1.88 2.54
CA GLN A 19 -2.35 0.50 2.33
C GLN A 19 -0.87 0.32 2.71
N LEU A 20 -0.58 -0.76 3.43
CA LEU A 20 0.77 -1.11 3.87
C LEU A 20 1.73 -1.21 2.67
N GLY A 21 2.92 -0.61 2.83
CA GLY A 21 3.94 -0.55 1.77
C GLY A 21 3.81 0.64 0.81
N SER A 22 2.71 1.41 0.89
CA SER A 22 2.51 2.61 0.07
C SER A 22 1.89 3.76 0.85
N MET A 23 1.89 3.69 2.18
CA MET A 23 1.29 4.70 3.07
C MET A 23 1.87 6.09 2.82
N GLY A 24 1.00 7.10 2.84
CA GLY A 24 1.40 8.50 2.73
C GLY A 24 0.54 9.30 1.74
N SER A 25 0.89 10.56 1.55
CA SER A 25 0.23 11.43 0.58
C SER A 25 0.37 10.88 -0.84
N ALA A 26 -0.72 10.89 -1.60
CA ALA A 26 -0.71 10.40 -2.97
C ALA A 26 0.22 11.25 -3.87
N LYS A 27 1.18 10.59 -4.54
CA LYS A 27 2.15 11.27 -5.43
C LYS A 27 1.56 11.72 -6.77
N ALA A 28 0.45 11.09 -7.16
CA ALA A 28 -0.26 11.36 -8.40
C ALA A 28 -1.77 11.26 -8.14
N ASP A 29 -2.58 11.17 -9.17
CA ASP A 29 -4.03 11.00 -9.04
C ASP A 29 -4.38 9.55 -8.65
N ILE A 30 -3.95 9.14 -7.44
CA ILE A 30 -4.18 7.81 -6.88
C ILE A 30 -5.37 7.87 -5.94
N VAL A 31 -6.35 7.01 -6.21
CA VAL A 31 -7.44 6.69 -5.28
C VAL A 31 -7.63 5.19 -5.35
N TRP A 32 -7.15 4.50 -4.34
CA TRP A 32 -7.22 3.04 -4.28
C TRP A 32 -8.35 2.58 -3.37
N PRO A 33 -8.99 1.44 -3.69
CA PRO A 33 -9.95 0.83 -2.78
C PRO A 33 -9.28 0.36 -1.49
N PRO A 34 -9.98 0.40 -0.35
CA PRO A 34 -9.48 -0.06 0.94
C PRO A 34 -9.52 -1.60 1.02
N TYR A 35 -8.55 -2.29 0.43
CA TYR A 35 -8.60 -3.76 0.29
C TYR A 35 -8.62 -4.50 1.63
N ASP A 36 -8.06 -3.95 2.70
CA ASP A 36 -8.16 -4.55 4.04
C ASP A 36 -9.62 -4.61 4.50
N LEU A 37 -10.42 -3.57 4.21
CA LEU A 37 -11.86 -3.56 4.48
C LEU A 37 -12.63 -4.53 3.56
N GLN A 38 -12.15 -4.77 2.34
CA GLN A 38 -12.74 -5.76 1.43
C GLN A 38 -12.56 -7.18 1.97
N ILE A 39 -11.37 -7.49 2.51
CA ILE A 39 -11.07 -8.77 3.18
C ILE A 39 -11.97 -8.94 4.40
N LEU A 40 -12.05 -7.92 5.25
CA LEU A 40 -12.93 -7.94 6.43
C LEU A 40 -14.40 -8.16 6.06
N ALA A 41 -14.88 -7.52 4.98
CA ALA A 41 -16.24 -7.73 4.50
C ALA A 41 -16.50 -9.18 4.07
N GLY A 42 -15.51 -9.81 3.40
CA GLY A 42 -15.55 -11.23 3.04
C GLY A 42 -15.68 -12.12 4.27
N TYR A 43 -14.89 -11.83 5.30
CA TYR A 43 -14.92 -12.61 6.55
C TYR A 43 -16.22 -12.36 7.34
N LEU A 44 -16.67 -11.13 7.45
CA LEU A 44 -17.95 -10.78 8.09
C LEU A 44 -19.13 -11.50 7.41
N LYS A 45 -19.15 -11.52 6.07
CA LYS A 45 -20.18 -12.24 5.30
C LYS A 45 -20.16 -13.74 5.59
N LYS A 46 -18.96 -14.35 5.62
CA LYS A 46 -18.77 -15.77 5.95
C LYS A 46 -19.31 -16.11 7.34
N GLU A 47 -19.13 -15.22 8.31
CA GLU A 47 -19.56 -15.37 9.70
C GLU A 47 -21.03 -14.93 9.94
N GLY A 48 -21.76 -14.56 8.89
CA GLY A 48 -23.17 -14.18 8.97
C GLY A 48 -23.42 -12.79 9.58
N HIS A 49 -22.42 -11.91 9.59
CA HIS A 49 -22.58 -10.52 10.04
C HIS A 49 -22.97 -9.58 8.89
N GLY A 50 -23.82 -8.60 9.21
CA GLY A 50 -24.15 -7.52 8.28
C GLY A 50 -23.03 -6.47 8.23
N PHE A 51 -22.74 -5.92 7.04
CA PHE A 51 -21.78 -4.83 6.91
C PHE A 51 -22.21 -3.79 5.87
N GLN A 52 -21.63 -2.59 5.98
CA GLN A 52 -21.77 -1.53 4.98
C GLN A 52 -20.44 -0.79 4.83
N PHE A 53 -20.04 -0.52 3.57
CA PHE A 53 -18.88 0.33 3.28
C PHE A 53 -19.20 1.82 3.34
N CYS A 54 -18.22 2.62 3.76
CA CYS A 54 -18.17 4.06 3.61
C CYS A 54 -16.74 4.46 3.22
N ASP A 55 -16.46 4.55 1.92
CA ASP A 55 -15.18 5.07 1.46
C ASP A 55 -15.24 6.60 1.35
N ALA A 56 -15.05 7.27 2.49
CA ALA A 56 -15.13 8.71 2.56
C ALA A 56 -14.00 9.41 1.79
N ALA A 57 -12.84 8.79 1.68
CA ALA A 57 -11.72 9.32 0.90
C ALA A 57 -12.04 9.35 -0.61
N ALA A 58 -12.50 8.23 -1.16
CA ALA A 58 -12.85 8.14 -2.58
C ALA A 58 -14.09 8.97 -2.96
N GLU A 59 -15.05 9.07 -2.05
CA GLU A 59 -16.28 9.82 -2.25
C GLU A 59 -16.15 11.31 -1.94
N GLY A 60 -15.03 11.76 -1.36
CA GLY A 60 -14.82 13.15 -0.96
C GLY A 60 -15.77 13.62 0.16
N LEU A 61 -16.06 12.73 1.12
CA LEU A 61 -16.95 13.05 2.23
C LEU A 61 -16.22 13.78 3.34
N SER A 62 -16.94 14.68 4.01
CA SER A 62 -16.50 15.27 5.29
C SER A 62 -16.86 14.35 6.46
N PHE A 63 -16.24 14.55 7.63
CA PHE A 63 -16.57 13.85 8.85
C PHE A 63 -18.06 14.02 9.25
N GLN A 64 -18.64 15.19 9.00
CA GLN A 64 -20.08 15.40 9.23
C GLN A 64 -20.94 14.47 8.37
N LYS A 65 -20.56 14.21 7.10
CA LYS A 65 -21.27 13.25 6.25
C LYS A 65 -21.05 11.80 6.70
N VAL A 66 -19.85 11.49 7.19
CA VAL A 66 -19.56 10.18 7.81
C VAL A 66 -20.44 9.96 9.03
N THR A 67 -20.55 10.93 9.94
CA THR A 67 -21.46 10.87 11.11
C THR A 67 -22.91 10.58 10.69
N ARG A 68 -23.41 11.26 9.66
CA ARG A 68 -24.77 11.01 9.14
C ARG A 68 -24.95 9.59 8.61
N ARG A 69 -23.92 9.03 7.93
CA ARG A 69 -23.97 7.63 7.47
C ARG A 69 -24.00 6.64 8.63
N ILE A 70 -23.23 6.89 9.70
CA ILE A 70 -23.25 6.09 10.92
C ILE A 70 -24.64 6.16 11.57
N GLN A 71 -25.23 7.36 11.69
CA GLN A 71 -26.60 7.55 12.22
C GLN A 71 -27.66 6.77 11.44
N ASN A 72 -27.56 6.76 10.11
CA ASN A 72 -28.54 6.08 9.24
C ASN A 72 -28.41 4.56 9.31
N TYR A 73 -27.18 4.03 9.33
CA TYR A 73 -26.94 2.58 9.35
C TYR A 73 -27.11 1.96 10.73
N ARG A 74 -26.81 2.72 11.79
CA ARG A 74 -26.81 2.30 13.20
C ARG A 74 -26.01 1.00 13.40
N PRO A 75 -24.69 1.02 13.19
CA PRO A 75 -23.84 -0.14 13.37
C PRO A 75 -23.64 -0.45 14.86
N ASP A 76 -23.37 -1.71 15.17
CA ASP A 76 -22.88 -2.14 16.49
C ASP A 76 -21.37 -1.81 16.60
N VAL A 77 -20.64 -1.91 15.48
CA VAL A 77 -19.19 -1.69 15.40
C VAL A 77 -18.86 -0.80 14.21
N VAL A 78 -17.96 0.17 14.40
CA VAL A 78 -17.27 0.93 13.36
C VAL A 78 -15.83 0.46 13.27
N ALA A 79 -15.46 -0.15 12.14
CA ALA A 79 -14.10 -0.54 11.81
C ALA A 79 -13.56 0.43 10.75
N PHE A 80 -12.43 1.08 11.02
CA PHE A 80 -11.90 2.12 10.13
C PHE A 80 -10.40 2.01 9.95
N THR A 81 -9.94 2.33 8.73
CA THR A 81 -8.51 2.32 8.40
C THR A 81 -7.78 3.51 9.01
N ILE A 82 -6.52 3.29 9.39
CA ILE A 82 -5.60 4.32 9.90
C ILE A 82 -4.24 4.19 9.22
N THR A 83 -3.45 5.27 9.21
CA THR A 83 -2.05 5.21 8.80
C THR A 83 -1.22 6.25 9.56
N PHE A 84 0.11 6.05 9.62
CA PHE A 84 1.01 6.94 10.34
C PHE A 84 0.85 8.42 9.94
N PRO A 85 0.91 8.80 8.64
CA PRO A 85 0.85 10.20 8.24
C PRO A 85 -0.51 10.87 8.50
N SER A 86 -1.57 10.11 8.73
CA SER A 86 -2.92 10.66 8.94
C SER A 86 -3.59 10.19 10.22
N LEU A 87 -2.83 9.65 11.18
CA LEU A 87 -3.35 9.05 12.41
C LEU A 87 -4.35 9.97 13.13
N GLU A 88 -3.96 11.19 13.43
CA GLU A 88 -4.80 12.17 14.12
C GLU A 88 -6.07 12.53 13.34
N ASN A 89 -5.97 12.58 12.02
CA ASN A 89 -7.14 12.79 11.16
C ASN A 89 -8.07 11.57 11.17
N ASP A 90 -7.50 10.37 11.07
CA ASP A 90 -8.27 9.14 10.93
C ASP A 90 -9.02 8.77 12.21
N MET A 91 -8.44 9.07 13.38
CA MET A 91 -9.05 8.86 14.70
C MET A 91 -10.34 9.66 14.90
N LYS A 92 -10.54 10.77 14.19
CA LYS A 92 -11.82 11.50 14.19
C LYS A 92 -13.01 10.62 13.73
N THR A 93 -12.75 9.50 13.07
CA THR A 93 -13.80 8.54 12.70
C THR A 93 -14.38 7.84 13.94
N ALA A 94 -13.53 7.53 14.92
CA ALA A 94 -14.01 7.01 16.20
C ALA A 94 -14.83 8.06 16.95
N ASP A 95 -14.42 9.33 16.93
CA ASP A 95 -15.19 10.44 17.53
C ASP A 95 -16.55 10.57 16.87
N CYS A 96 -16.64 10.45 15.53
CA CYS A 96 -17.91 10.44 14.80
C CYS A 96 -18.83 9.31 15.27
N ALA A 97 -18.30 8.11 15.52
CA ALA A 97 -19.08 6.98 16.01
C ALA A 97 -19.63 7.24 17.43
N LYS A 98 -18.77 7.70 18.34
CA LYS A 98 -19.17 8.02 19.73
C LYS A 98 -20.10 9.21 19.81
N ALA A 99 -20.02 10.18 18.91
CA ALA A 99 -20.97 11.29 18.82
C ALA A 99 -22.39 10.85 18.41
N VAL A 100 -22.53 9.72 17.71
CA VAL A 100 -23.83 9.12 17.39
C VAL A 100 -24.37 8.33 18.56
N SER A 101 -23.56 7.48 19.17
CA SER A 101 -23.90 6.72 20.38
C SER A 101 -22.63 6.22 21.06
N SER A 102 -22.53 6.34 22.38
CA SER A 102 -21.45 5.76 23.21
C SER A 102 -21.39 4.23 23.11
N GLU A 103 -22.52 3.58 22.80
CA GLU A 103 -22.61 2.14 22.66
C GLU A 103 -21.92 1.58 21.41
N ILE A 104 -21.79 2.38 20.35
CA ILE A 104 -21.10 1.96 19.13
C ILE A 104 -19.63 1.69 19.47
N LYS A 105 -19.19 0.47 19.20
CA LYS A 105 -17.80 0.06 19.42
C LYS A 105 -16.91 0.44 18.23
N THR A 106 -15.64 0.69 18.50
CA THR A 106 -14.69 1.18 17.47
C THR A 106 -13.41 0.35 17.46
N ILE A 107 -12.95 0.03 16.24
CA ILE A 107 -11.69 -0.70 15.99
C ILE A 107 -10.91 -0.03 14.87
N ALA A 108 -9.63 0.23 15.11
CA ALA A 108 -8.71 0.75 14.08
C ALA A 108 -8.08 -0.40 13.29
N ILE A 109 -7.95 -0.22 11.98
CA ILE A 109 -7.47 -1.22 11.02
C ILE A 109 -6.18 -0.72 10.39
N ASN A 110 -5.05 -1.25 10.81
CA ASN A 110 -3.76 -1.14 10.12
C ASN A 110 -2.71 -1.99 10.84
N ILE A 111 -2.13 -2.94 10.14
CA ILE A 111 -1.13 -3.85 10.69
C ILE A 111 0.14 -3.12 11.16
N ALA A 112 0.56 -2.06 10.48
CA ALA A 112 1.79 -1.33 10.82
C ALA A 112 1.69 -0.61 12.17
N ILE A 113 0.51 -0.19 12.58
CA ILE A 113 0.29 0.49 13.86
C ILE A 113 0.61 -0.42 15.05
N GLY A 114 0.44 -1.73 14.89
CA GLY A 114 0.80 -2.72 15.91
C GLY A 114 2.29 -2.70 16.31
N PHE A 115 3.15 -2.14 15.49
CA PHE A 115 4.60 -2.07 15.70
C PHE A 115 5.11 -0.68 16.13
N ILE A 116 4.21 0.29 16.38
CA ILE A 116 4.58 1.60 16.90
C ILE A 116 5.17 1.46 18.31
N PRO A 117 6.33 2.07 18.61
CA PRO A 117 6.77 2.26 19.98
C PRO A 117 5.69 3.03 20.79
N LYS A 118 5.35 2.55 21.98
CA LYS A 118 4.32 3.18 22.84
C LYS A 118 2.89 3.09 22.27
N GLN A 119 2.51 1.96 21.73
CA GLN A 119 1.13 1.72 21.20
C GLN A 119 0.02 2.05 22.20
N ASP A 120 0.28 1.86 23.49
CA ASP A 120 -0.65 2.24 24.56
C ASP A 120 -1.00 3.72 24.52
N GLN A 121 -0.05 4.57 24.06
CA GLN A 121 -0.26 6.00 23.90
C GLN A 121 -1.34 6.30 22.85
N VAL A 122 -1.45 5.47 21.80
CA VAL A 122 -2.50 5.66 20.76
C VAL A 122 -3.88 5.54 21.38
N ILE A 123 -4.15 4.46 22.12
CA ILE A 123 -5.47 4.30 22.81
C ILE A 123 -5.62 5.36 23.89
N LYS A 124 -4.56 5.66 24.65
CA LYS A 124 -4.63 6.64 25.74
C LYS A 124 -5.02 8.03 25.24
N ASN A 125 -4.45 8.45 24.11
CA ASN A 125 -4.72 9.76 23.51
C ASN A 125 -6.07 9.83 22.79
N HIS A 126 -6.67 8.68 22.42
CA HIS A 126 -7.91 8.61 21.65
C HIS A 126 -8.98 7.82 22.44
N PRO A 127 -9.68 8.45 23.39
CA PRO A 127 -10.66 7.77 24.25
C PRO A 127 -11.85 7.19 23.48
N SER A 128 -12.13 7.67 22.29
CA SER A 128 -13.16 7.15 21.40
C SER A 128 -12.79 5.82 20.72
N LEU A 129 -11.52 5.38 20.80
CA LEU A 129 -11.07 4.10 20.28
C LEU A 129 -11.20 3.01 21.35
N ASP A 130 -12.01 1.97 21.10
CA ASP A 130 -12.21 0.86 22.04
C ASP A 130 -11.10 -0.18 21.95
N ILE A 131 -10.71 -0.61 20.72
CA ILE A 131 -9.63 -1.60 20.55
C ILE A 131 -8.66 -1.22 19.44
N LEU A 132 -7.40 -1.63 19.64
CA LEU A 132 -6.31 -1.50 18.67
C LEU A 132 -5.63 -2.87 18.49
N PRO A 133 -5.78 -3.52 17.32
CA PRO A 133 -5.06 -4.76 17.02
C PRO A 133 -3.55 -4.56 16.99
N HIS A 134 -2.80 -5.56 17.48
CA HIS A 134 -1.33 -5.54 17.48
C HIS A 134 -0.75 -5.83 16.09
N ALA A 135 -1.45 -6.65 15.29
CA ALA A 135 -1.01 -7.11 13.97
C ALA A 135 -2.21 -7.14 12.99
N GLU A 136 -2.43 -8.27 12.33
CA GLU A 136 -3.59 -8.46 11.48
C GLU A 136 -4.89 -8.30 12.28
N CYS A 137 -5.87 -7.67 11.68
CA CYS A 137 -7.10 -7.27 12.38
C CYS A 137 -8.30 -8.19 12.11
N GLU A 138 -8.17 -9.10 11.16
CA GLU A 138 -9.27 -9.96 10.70
C GLU A 138 -9.75 -10.87 11.84
N GLU A 139 -8.85 -11.64 12.44
CA GLU A 139 -9.19 -12.51 13.57
C GLU A 139 -9.65 -11.73 14.81
N PRO A 140 -8.92 -10.68 15.25
CA PRO A 140 -9.38 -9.87 16.37
C PRO A 140 -10.79 -9.31 16.21
N LEU A 141 -11.16 -8.80 15.04
CA LEU A 141 -12.51 -8.31 14.81
C LEU A 141 -13.55 -9.42 14.95
N ILE A 142 -13.35 -10.55 14.28
CA ILE A 142 -14.31 -11.66 14.30
C ILE A 142 -14.42 -12.28 15.70
N GLU A 143 -13.29 -12.49 16.39
CA GLU A 143 -13.31 -12.99 17.76
C GLU A 143 -14.00 -12.01 18.71
N TRP A 144 -13.86 -10.71 18.49
CA TRP A 144 -14.58 -9.72 19.29
C TRP A 144 -16.10 -9.81 19.10
N LEU A 145 -16.54 -9.96 17.85
CA LEU A 145 -17.97 -10.14 17.53
C LEU A 145 -18.52 -11.45 18.14
N ARG A 146 -17.77 -12.57 18.00
CA ARG A 146 -18.14 -13.88 18.55
C ARG A 146 -18.27 -13.86 20.09
N ASN A 147 -17.43 -13.08 20.76
CA ASN A 147 -17.43 -12.94 22.22
C ASN A 147 -18.37 -11.84 22.74
N GLY A 148 -19.34 -11.37 21.93
CA GLY A 148 -20.32 -10.37 22.36
C GLY A 148 -19.70 -9.01 22.67
N LEU A 149 -18.64 -8.62 21.94
CA LEU A 149 -17.89 -7.37 22.11
C LEU A 149 -17.15 -7.25 23.45
N ASN A 150 -16.82 -8.38 24.07
CA ASN A 150 -15.97 -8.41 25.26
C ASN A 150 -14.48 -8.44 24.88
N PRO A 151 -13.71 -7.33 25.02
CA PRO A 151 -12.33 -7.27 24.56
C PRO A 151 -11.38 -8.13 25.41
N ALA A 152 -11.71 -8.43 26.67
CA ALA A 152 -10.86 -9.23 27.55
C ALA A 152 -10.62 -10.66 27.04
N LYS A 153 -11.49 -11.15 26.16
CA LYS A 153 -11.39 -12.49 25.56
C LYS A 153 -10.75 -12.53 24.18
N VAL A 154 -10.34 -11.39 23.64
CA VAL A 154 -9.80 -11.28 22.27
C VAL A 154 -8.28 -11.23 22.33
N PRO A 155 -7.54 -12.18 21.72
CA PRO A 155 -6.10 -12.13 21.71
C PRO A 155 -5.57 -11.09 20.73
N GLY A 156 -4.36 -10.58 20.99
CA GLY A 156 -3.64 -9.69 20.08
C GLY A 156 -4.19 -8.28 19.99
N ILE A 157 -4.91 -7.81 21.00
CA ILE A 157 -5.46 -6.44 21.02
C ILE A 157 -5.02 -5.66 22.25
N ARG A 158 -4.98 -4.34 22.09
CA ARG A 158 -5.00 -3.37 23.18
C ARG A 158 -6.39 -2.81 23.32
N TYR A 159 -6.82 -2.61 24.56
CA TYR A 159 -8.14 -2.07 24.87
C TYR A 159 -8.13 -1.36 26.23
N ARG A 160 -9.17 -0.61 26.51
CA ARG A 160 -9.42 0.04 27.80
C ARG A 160 -10.24 -0.89 28.67
N ASP A 161 -9.71 -1.28 29.84
CA ASP A 161 -10.42 -2.12 30.79
C ASP A 161 -11.52 -1.36 31.58
N GLY A 162 -12.26 -2.07 32.42
CA GLY A 162 -13.33 -1.48 33.24
C GLY A 162 -12.86 -0.44 34.27
N SER A 163 -11.55 -0.37 34.56
CA SER A 163 -10.94 0.63 35.43
C SER A 163 -10.32 1.81 34.66
N GLY A 164 -10.41 1.81 33.33
CA GLY A 164 -9.85 2.84 32.47
C GLY A 164 -8.36 2.66 32.14
N ASN A 165 -7.72 1.58 32.61
CA ASN A 165 -6.35 1.25 32.26
C ASN A 165 -6.25 0.62 30.86
N ILE A 166 -5.07 0.75 30.23
CA ILE A 166 -4.82 0.08 28.95
C ILE A 166 -4.31 -1.32 29.23
N ALA A 167 -5.07 -2.32 28.80
CA ALA A 167 -4.73 -3.72 28.83
C ALA A 167 -4.25 -4.21 27.46
N PHE A 168 -3.34 -5.20 27.46
CA PHE A 168 -2.88 -5.89 26.26
C PHE A 168 -3.04 -7.40 26.42
N ASN A 169 -3.86 -8.00 25.58
CA ASN A 169 -3.95 -9.43 25.46
C ASN A 169 -2.87 -9.92 24.49
N GLN A 170 -2.01 -10.85 24.95
CA GLN A 170 -0.96 -11.39 24.09
C GLN A 170 -1.54 -11.98 22.80
N ALA A 171 -0.86 -11.73 21.68
CA ALA A 171 -1.21 -12.35 20.42
C ALA A 171 -0.92 -13.85 20.46
N ILE A 172 -1.89 -14.65 20.05
CA ILE A 172 -1.63 -16.05 19.74
C ILE A 172 -1.01 -16.08 18.34
N GLN A 173 0.22 -16.60 18.22
CA GLN A 173 0.86 -16.85 16.92
C GLN A 173 0.09 -17.95 16.17
N LYS A 174 -1.06 -17.62 15.63
CA LYS A 174 -1.81 -18.50 14.76
C LYS A 174 -1.79 -17.92 13.36
N THR A 175 -0.98 -18.53 12.49
CA THR A 175 -0.97 -18.18 11.07
C THR A 175 -2.22 -18.76 10.44
N MET A 176 -3.22 -17.92 10.18
CA MET A 176 -4.43 -18.37 9.50
C MET A 176 -4.19 -18.53 8.00
N GLU A 177 -4.75 -19.58 7.44
CA GLU A 177 -4.91 -19.76 6.00
C GLU A 177 -5.79 -18.61 5.46
N MET A 178 -5.29 -17.84 4.49
CA MET A 178 -6.00 -16.65 3.99
C MET A 178 -7.39 -16.98 3.40
N ASP A 179 -7.59 -18.17 2.87
CA ASP A 179 -8.89 -18.62 2.36
C ASP A 179 -9.95 -18.74 3.47
N ASN A 180 -9.53 -18.84 4.73
CA ASN A 180 -10.46 -18.86 5.86
C ASN A 180 -11.17 -17.53 6.08
N TRP A 181 -10.63 -16.42 5.56
CA TRP A 181 -11.30 -15.11 5.61
C TRP A 181 -12.40 -14.94 4.54
N GLY A 182 -12.65 -15.98 3.72
CA GLY A 182 -13.63 -15.94 2.64
C GLY A 182 -13.10 -15.27 1.37
N VAL A 183 -14.01 -14.73 0.57
CA VAL A 183 -13.70 -14.00 -0.66
C VAL A 183 -13.90 -12.52 -0.40
N PRO A 184 -12.90 -11.65 -0.65
CA PRO A 184 -13.06 -10.21 -0.48
C PRO A 184 -14.25 -9.64 -1.27
N ILE A 185 -14.91 -8.65 -0.71
CA ILE A 185 -16.14 -8.05 -1.27
C ILE A 185 -15.82 -6.69 -1.89
N HIS A 186 -16.27 -6.50 -3.12
CA HIS A 186 -16.13 -5.24 -3.86
C HIS A 186 -17.48 -4.52 -4.06
N GLU A 187 -18.57 -5.24 -3.92
CA GLU A 187 -19.92 -4.70 -4.01
C GLU A 187 -20.19 -3.68 -2.88
N GLY A 188 -20.78 -2.54 -3.24
CA GLY A 188 -21.02 -1.44 -2.29
C GLY A 188 -19.89 -0.41 -2.21
N LEU A 189 -18.75 -0.64 -2.87
CA LEU A 189 -17.66 0.32 -3.01
C LEU A 189 -17.86 1.22 -4.25
N PRO A 190 -17.36 2.47 -4.23
CA PRO A 190 -17.50 3.42 -5.34
C PRO A 190 -16.50 3.13 -6.47
N LEU A 191 -16.62 1.97 -7.15
CA LEU A 191 -15.67 1.44 -8.14
C LEU A 191 -15.31 2.44 -9.25
N SER A 192 -16.23 3.32 -9.64
CA SER A 192 -15.99 4.35 -10.66
C SER A 192 -15.06 5.49 -10.19
N LYS A 193 -14.80 5.59 -8.88
CA LYS A 193 -13.94 6.63 -8.30
C LYS A 193 -12.48 6.20 -8.20
N TYR A 194 -12.19 4.90 -8.25
CA TYR A 194 -10.83 4.40 -8.08
C TYR A 194 -9.96 4.66 -9.29
N ARG A 195 -8.72 5.05 -9.02
CA ARG A 195 -7.75 5.48 -10.04
C ARG A 195 -6.34 5.08 -9.64
N ASP A 196 -5.57 4.67 -10.65
CA ASP A 196 -4.13 4.42 -10.54
C ASP A 196 -3.44 5.01 -11.80
N PRO A 197 -2.26 5.65 -11.68
CA PRO A 197 -1.53 6.18 -12.82
C PRO A 197 -1.18 5.15 -13.90
N LEU A 198 -1.03 3.88 -13.51
CA LEU A 198 -0.75 2.78 -14.43
C LEU A 198 -2.01 2.22 -15.09
N MET A 199 -3.19 2.55 -14.57
CA MET A 199 -4.47 2.03 -15.07
C MET A 199 -4.67 2.32 -16.55
N LYS A 200 -5.08 1.31 -17.32
CA LYS A 200 -5.42 1.41 -18.75
C LYS A 200 -6.91 1.39 -19.01
N LYS A 201 -7.68 0.71 -18.16
CA LYS A 201 -9.14 0.57 -18.31
C LYS A 201 -9.84 0.94 -17.00
N ALA A 202 -11.02 1.50 -17.09
CA ALA A 202 -11.89 1.81 -15.95
C ALA A 202 -13.22 1.06 -16.07
N PRO A 203 -13.86 0.71 -14.98
CA PRO A 203 -13.45 0.82 -13.57
C PRO A 203 -12.32 -0.13 -13.18
N MET A 204 -11.61 0.20 -12.10
CA MET A 204 -10.56 -0.64 -11.54
C MET A 204 -10.81 -1.00 -10.08
N THR A 205 -10.15 -2.07 -9.62
CA THR A 205 -10.05 -2.41 -8.21
C THR A 205 -8.68 -3.00 -7.86
N ILE A 206 -8.45 -3.27 -6.57
CA ILE A 206 -7.27 -3.98 -6.07
C ILE A 206 -7.67 -5.41 -5.69
N VAL A 207 -6.78 -6.35 -5.97
CA VAL A 207 -6.86 -7.74 -5.54
C VAL A 207 -5.53 -8.11 -4.88
N ASN A 208 -5.57 -8.80 -3.77
CA ASN A 208 -4.39 -9.38 -3.12
C ASN A 208 -4.47 -10.91 -3.18
N ALA A 209 -3.52 -11.51 -3.85
CA ALA A 209 -3.38 -12.95 -3.93
C ALA A 209 -2.57 -13.52 -2.76
N SER A 210 -1.70 -12.68 -2.18
CA SER A 210 -0.78 -13.08 -1.12
C SER A 210 -0.61 -12.00 -0.06
N ARG A 211 -0.12 -12.38 1.09
CA ARG A 211 0.30 -11.47 2.15
C ARG A 211 1.67 -11.88 2.66
N GLY A 212 2.56 -10.89 2.86
CA GLY A 212 3.93 -11.11 3.27
C GLY A 212 4.94 -11.14 2.12
N CYS A 213 6.19 -11.39 2.46
CA CYS A 213 7.31 -11.46 1.52
C CYS A 213 8.36 -12.44 2.01
N ILE A 214 9.02 -13.16 1.09
CA ILE A 214 10.13 -14.06 1.41
C ILE A 214 11.42 -13.31 1.80
N ASN A 215 11.52 -12.03 1.44
CA ASN A 215 12.71 -11.22 1.61
C ASN A 215 12.76 -10.56 3.01
N GLN A 216 13.97 -10.11 3.36
CA GLN A 216 14.26 -9.52 4.67
C GLN A 216 14.85 -8.11 4.51
N CYS A 217 14.37 -7.35 3.49
CA CYS A 217 14.86 -6.00 3.27
C CYS A 217 14.66 -5.14 4.53
N ILE A 218 15.75 -4.57 5.04
CA ILE A 218 15.80 -3.92 6.36
C ILE A 218 14.82 -2.76 6.56
N HIS A 219 14.41 -2.10 5.47
CA HIS A 219 13.51 -0.94 5.50
C HIS A 219 12.04 -1.27 5.21
N CYS A 220 11.76 -2.52 4.81
CA CYS A 220 10.47 -2.85 4.24
C CYS A 220 9.44 -3.27 5.30
N PRO A 221 8.26 -2.60 5.36
CA PRO A 221 7.23 -2.95 6.33
C PRO A 221 6.54 -4.29 6.04
N SER A 222 6.83 -4.97 4.92
CA SER A 222 6.29 -6.33 4.66
C SER A 222 6.78 -7.38 5.67
N VAL A 223 7.80 -7.06 6.48
CA VAL A 223 8.23 -7.90 7.60
C VAL A 223 7.10 -8.14 8.61
N PHE A 224 6.15 -7.21 8.72
CA PHE A 224 5.00 -7.32 9.64
C PHE A 224 3.93 -8.31 9.17
N GLN A 225 4.00 -8.77 7.93
CA GLN A 225 3.04 -9.70 7.33
C GLN A 225 3.62 -11.11 7.13
N LYS A 226 4.76 -11.42 7.76
CA LYS A 226 5.37 -12.76 7.67
C LYS A 226 4.60 -13.81 8.46
N PRO A 227 4.68 -15.07 8.03
CA PRO A 227 5.30 -15.59 6.82
C PRO A 227 4.52 -15.23 5.55
N LEU A 228 5.15 -15.43 4.36
CA LEU A 228 4.46 -15.31 3.08
C LEU A 228 3.37 -16.38 2.99
N ARG A 229 2.14 -15.97 2.74
CA ARG A 229 0.96 -16.84 2.56
C ARG A 229 0.26 -16.47 1.26
N TYR A 230 -0.29 -17.44 0.59
CA TYR A 230 -1.11 -17.25 -0.60
C TYR A 230 -2.54 -17.69 -0.33
N ARG A 231 -3.47 -17.03 -0.97
CA ARG A 231 -4.82 -17.54 -1.21
C ARG A 231 -4.73 -18.62 -2.28
N SER A 232 -5.60 -19.62 -2.25
CA SER A 232 -5.71 -20.57 -3.35
C SER A 232 -6.08 -19.85 -4.66
N VAL A 233 -5.64 -20.42 -5.79
CA VAL A 233 -6.02 -19.92 -7.12
C VAL A 233 -7.55 -19.90 -7.26
N GLU A 234 -8.24 -20.92 -6.73
CA GLU A 234 -9.69 -21.00 -6.74
C GLU A 234 -10.35 -19.82 -5.97
N ASN A 235 -9.83 -19.47 -4.78
CA ASN A 235 -10.36 -18.36 -3.99
C ASN A 235 -10.18 -17.02 -4.71
N VAL A 236 -8.99 -16.77 -5.30
CA VAL A 236 -8.75 -15.57 -6.10
C VAL A 236 -9.60 -15.57 -7.36
N LEU A 237 -9.75 -16.69 -8.04
CA LEU A 237 -10.56 -16.80 -9.26
C LEU A 237 -12.05 -16.49 -8.98
N ARG A 238 -12.58 -16.88 -7.81
CA ARG A 238 -13.94 -16.48 -7.40
C ARG A 238 -14.07 -14.97 -7.28
N GLU A 239 -13.10 -14.31 -6.63
CA GLU A 239 -13.06 -12.85 -6.53
C GLU A 239 -12.97 -12.19 -7.92
N LEU A 240 -12.11 -12.71 -8.83
CA LEU A 240 -11.98 -12.17 -10.18
C LEU A 240 -13.29 -12.28 -10.99
N LYS A 241 -14.03 -13.37 -10.82
CA LYS A 241 -15.36 -13.52 -11.44
C LYS A 241 -16.37 -12.51 -10.88
N ASP A 242 -16.34 -12.28 -9.56
CA ASP A 242 -17.22 -11.31 -8.91
C ASP A 242 -16.92 -9.87 -9.38
N VAL A 243 -15.66 -9.47 -9.47
CA VAL A 243 -15.29 -8.12 -9.94
C VAL A 243 -15.64 -7.93 -11.42
N VAL A 244 -15.51 -8.96 -12.25
CA VAL A 244 -15.99 -8.91 -13.66
C VAL A 244 -17.50 -8.71 -13.71
N ARG A 245 -18.28 -9.43 -12.88
CA ARG A 245 -19.73 -9.27 -12.78
C ARG A 245 -20.13 -7.85 -12.36
N LEU A 246 -19.33 -7.18 -11.52
CA LEU A 246 -19.52 -5.79 -11.12
C LEU A 246 -19.09 -4.77 -12.20
N GLY A 247 -18.63 -5.23 -13.36
CA GLY A 247 -18.22 -4.38 -14.48
C GLY A 247 -16.80 -3.84 -14.40
N VAL A 248 -15.98 -4.33 -13.46
CA VAL A 248 -14.56 -3.98 -13.37
C VAL A 248 -13.82 -4.50 -14.60
N LYS A 249 -12.97 -3.66 -15.17
CA LYS A 249 -12.20 -3.96 -16.38
C LYS A 249 -10.70 -4.06 -16.13
N GLU A 250 -10.25 -3.58 -14.99
CA GLU A 250 -8.84 -3.63 -14.62
C GLU A 250 -8.66 -3.92 -13.14
N ILE A 251 -7.64 -4.71 -12.84
CA ILE A 251 -7.22 -4.98 -11.47
C ILE A 251 -5.74 -4.64 -11.28
N LYS A 252 -5.41 -4.24 -10.06
CA LYS A 252 -4.04 -4.17 -9.59
C LYS A 252 -3.83 -5.31 -8.59
N PHE A 253 -2.95 -6.25 -8.91
CA PHE A 253 -2.43 -7.16 -7.90
C PHE A 253 -1.46 -6.40 -6.99
N PHE A 254 -1.90 -6.14 -5.75
CA PHE A 254 -1.15 -5.30 -4.79
C PHE A 254 -0.31 -6.14 -3.82
N ASP A 255 0.19 -7.25 -4.27
CA ASP A 255 1.07 -8.13 -3.52
C ASP A 255 2.46 -7.50 -3.35
N CYS A 256 3.17 -7.84 -2.28
CA CYS A 256 4.57 -7.41 -2.08
C CYS A 256 5.50 -7.93 -3.21
N GLY A 257 5.13 -9.03 -3.82
CA GLY A 257 5.78 -9.61 -5.01
C GLY A 257 4.96 -10.79 -5.49
N LEU A 258 4.04 -10.55 -6.42
CA LEU A 258 3.12 -11.57 -6.92
C LEU A 258 3.87 -12.82 -7.41
N THR A 259 4.99 -12.61 -8.10
CA THR A 259 5.80 -13.69 -8.68
C THR A 259 6.76 -14.38 -7.70
N ASN A 260 6.64 -14.13 -6.39
CA ASN A 260 7.40 -14.90 -5.39
C ASN A 260 7.08 -16.42 -5.46
N ASN A 261 5.90 -16.76 -5.98
CA ASN A 261 5.52 -18.12 -6.39
C ASN A 261 5.16 -18.12 -7.89
N PRO A 262 6.12 -18.40 -8.80
CA PRO A 262 5.87 -18.37 -10.24
C PRO A 262 4.86 -19.41 -10.72
N ASP A 263 4.81 -20.58 -10.07
CA ASP A 263 3.89 -21.67 -10.45
C ASP A 263 2.46 -21.27 -10.12
N TRP A 264 2.21 -20.68 -8.96
CA TRP A 264 0.91 -20.13 -8.60
C TRP A 264 0.44 -19.07 -9.62
N VAL A 265 1.34 -18.17 -10.06
CA VAL A 265 1.02 -17.14 -11.06
C VAL A 265 0.70 -17.78 -12.42
N ALA A 266 1.45 -18.84 -12.79
CA ALA A 266 1.19 -19.54 -14.04
C ALA A 266 -0.19 -20.22 -14.02
N GLU A 267 -0.54 -20.89 -12.92
CA GLU A 267 -1.85 -21.51 -12.73
C GLU A 267 -2.97 -20.47 -12.78
N MET A 268 -2.86 -19.37 -12.03
CA MET A 268 -3.84 -18.28 -12.05
C MET A 268 -4.04 -17.72 -13.45
N CYS A 269 -2.95 -17.44 -14.20
CA CYS A 269 -3.04 -16.96 -15.57
C CYS A 269 -3.73 -17.95 -16.50
N ALA A 270 -3.44 -19.25 -16.36
CA ALA A 270 -4.11 -20.30 -17.13
C ALA A 270 -5.62 -20.34 -16.83
N GLU A 271 -6.00 -20.23 -15.56
CA GLU A 271 -7.40 -20.20 -15.15
C GLU A 271 -8.12 -18.94 -15.64
N MET A 272 -7.47 -17.76 -15.58
CA MET A 272 -8.03 -16.53 -16.16
C MET A 272 -8.33 -16.68 -17.66
N LEU A 273 -7.41 -17.32 -18.40
CA LEU A 273 -7.60 -17.59 -19.84
C LEU A 273 -8.70 -18.61 -20.07
N ARG A 274 -8.70 -19.73 -19.32
CA ARG A 274 -9.73 -20.78 -19.44
C ARG A 274 -11.14 -20.23 -19.21
N HIS A 275 -11.30 -19.28 -18.30
CA HIS A 275 -12.56 -18.61 -17.99
C HIS A 275 -12.83 -17.33 -18.80
N SER A 276 -11.94 -16.96 -19.73
CA SER A 276 -12.09 -15.77 -20.60
C SER A 276 -12.40 -14.50 -19.81
N LEU A 277 -11.74 -14.27 -18.66
CA LEU A 277 -12.07 -13.15 -17.78
C LEU A 277 -11.80 -11.77 -18.39
N ASN A 278 -10.95 -11.68 -19.41
CA ASN A 278 -10.67 -10.45 -20.18
C ASN A 278 -10.30 -9.21 -19.32
N LEU A 279 -9.71 -9.43 -18.15
CA LEU A 279 -9.24 -8.37 -17.26
C LEU A 279 -7.89 -7.82 -17.75
N SER A 280 -7.74 -6.51 -17.69
CA SER A 280 -6.45 -5.82 -17.78
C SER A 280 -5.84 -5.77 -16.39
N TRP A 281 -4.52 -5.95 -16.24
CA TRP A 281 -3.93 -5.93 -14.91
C TRP A 281 -2.46 -5.54 -14.86
N ASN A 282 -2.04 -5.09 -13.69
CA ASN A 282 -0.66 -4.82 -13.33
C ASN A 282 -0.31 -5.42 -11.96
N CYS A 283 0.99 -5.62 -11.69
CA CYS A 283 1.44 -6.20 -10.43
C CYS A 283 2.83 -5.70 -10.03
N ASN A 284 3.20 -5.96 -8.78
CA ASN A 284 4.58 -5.85 -8.31
C ASN A 284 5.28 -7.21 -8.44
N SER A 285 6.56 -7.20 -8.77
CA SER A 285 7.38 -8.39 -8.96
C SER A 285 8.84 -8.15 -8.57
N ARG A 286 9.54 -9.23 -8.28
CA ARG A 286 11.01 -9.25 -8.32
C ARG A 286 11.48 -9.60 -9.72
N ALA A 287 12.59 -9.00 -10.12
CA ALA A 287 13.17 -9.24 -11.44
C ALA A 287 13.70 -10.67 -11.60
N ASP A 288 14.29 -11.25 -10.54
CA ASP A 288 14.91 -12.58 -10.52
C ASP A 288 13.92 -13.75 -10.52
N LYS A 289 12.62 -13.48 -10.44
CA LYS A 289 11.55 -14.51 -10.44
C LYS A 289 10.82 -14.62 -11.78
N LEU A 290 11.28 -13.89 -12.77
CA LEU A 290 10.64 -13.83 -14.08
C LEU A 290 11.35 -14.74 -15.09
N THR A 291 10.57 -15.37 -15.97
CA THR A 291 11.06 -16.13 -17.12
C THR A 291 10.30 -15.72 -18.38
N PRO A 292 10.88 -15.86 -19.58
CA PRO A 292 10.16 -15.54 -20.82
C PRO A 292 8.84 -16.30 -20.97
N LYS A 293 8.79 -17.58 -20.54
CA LYS A 293 7.58 -18.39 -20.56
C LYS A 293 6.48 -17.80 -19.68
N LEU A 294 6.82 -17.45 -18.43
CA LEU A 294 5.87 -16.84 -17.48
C LEU A 294 5.39 -15.49 -18.00
N LEU A 295 6.28 -14.64 -18.46
CA LEU A 295 5.94 -13.31 -19.01
C LEU A 295 4.98 -13.39 -20.20
N ASN A 296 5.21 -14.34 -21.12
CA ASN A 296 4.30 -14.57 -22.23
C ASN A 296 2.91 -14.98 -21.76
N LEU A 297 2.83 -15.89 -20.78
CA LEU A 297 1.55 -16.31 -20.20
C LEU A 297 0.83 -15.16 -19.48
N MET A 298 1.55 -14.40 -18.64
CA MET A 298 1.03 -13.21 -17.96
C MET A 298 0.48 -12.21 -18.97
N LYS A 299 1.21 -11.93 -20.06
CA LYS A 299 0.76 -11.02 -21.10
C LYS A 299 -0.52 -11.49 -21.77
N LYS A 300 -0.60 -12.79 -22.13
CA LYS A 300 -1.83 -13.38 -22.70
C LYS A 300 -3.01 -13.26 -21.75
N ALA A 301 -2.79 -13.43 -20.44
CA ALA A 301 -3.81 -13.28 -19.40
C ALA A 301 -4.15 -11.81 -19.06
N GLY A 302 -3.58 -10.82 -19.79
CA GLY A 302 -3.93 -9.41 -19.66
C GLY A 302 -2.98 -8.55 -18.85
N CYS A 303 -1.82 -9.07 -18.41
CA CYS A 303 -0.78 -8.27 -17.75
C CYS A 303 -0.21 -7.23 -18.71
N HIS A 304 -0.29 -5.96 -18.33
CA HIS A 304 0.20 -4.87 -19.18
C HIS A 304 1.36 -4.09 -18.58
N THR A 305 1.58 -4.19 -17.28
CA THR A 305 2.68 -3.49 -16.60
C THR A 305 3.14 -4.30 -15.38
N ILE A 306 4.45 -4.44 -15.24
CA ILE A 306 5.08 -5.04 -14.07
C ILE A 306 5.93 -3.97 -13.38
N SER A 307 5.72 -3.81 -12.07
CA SER A 307 6.51 -2.93 -11.23
C SER A 307 7.62 -3.72 -10.56
N VAL A 308 8.86 -3.28 -10.73
CA VAL A 308 10.06 -3.96 -10.21
C VAL A 308 10.77 -3.06 -9.20
N GLY A 309 11.01 -3.59 -8.00
CA GLY A 309 11.91 -2.93 -7.04
C GLY A 309 13.36 -3.14 -7.48
N CYS A 310 14.05 -2.07 -7.86
CA CYS A 310 15.51 -2.05 -8.05
C CYS A 310 16.20 -1.53 -6.78
N GLU A 311 15.66 -0.51 -6.20
CA GLU A 311 16.06 0.24 -5.02
C GLU A 311 17.34 1.04 -5.26
N SER A 312 18.47 0.40 -5.59
CA SER A 312 19.76 1.02 -5.90
C SER A 312 20.46 0.30 -7.05
N ALA A 313 21.30 1.02 -7.80
CA ALA A 313 22.21 0.44 -8.77
C ALA A 313 23.62 0.19 -8.19
N ASP A 314 23.80 0.38 -6.89
CA ASP A 314 25.03 0.11 -6.17
C ASP A 314 24.95 -1.26 -5.50
N PRO A 315 25.89 -2.22 -5.83
CA PRO A 315 25.87 -3.56 -5.25
C PRO A 315 26.02 -3.58 -3.72
N GLN A 316 26.82 -2.64 -3.17
CA GLN A 316 27.02 -2.57 -1.73
C GLN A 316 25.77 -2.09 -1.00
N ILE A 317 25.03 -1.13 -1.57
CA ILE A 317 23.75 -0.68 -1.02
C ILE A 317 22.72 -1.82 -1.06
N LEU A 318 22.62 -2.57 -2.18
CA LEU A 318 21.71 -3.73 -2.28
C LEU A 318 22.04 -4.80 -1.23
N LYS A 319 23.34 -5.02 -0.96
CA LYS A 319 23.79 -5.94 0.08
C LYS A 319 23.41 -5.44 1.49
N THR A 320 23.68 -4.17 1.78
CA THR A 320 23.39 -3.56 3.09
C THR A 320 21.88 -3.60 3.40
N MET A 321 21.03 -3.40 2.39
CA MET A 321 19.59 -3.47 2.59
C MET A 321 19.00 -4.89 2.62
N ALA A 322 19.84 -5.92 2.52
CA ALA A 322 19.44 -7.34 2.50
C ALA A 322 18.43 -7.70 1.39
N LYS A 323 18.58 -7.09 0.18
CA LYS A 323 17.67 -7.35 -0.93
C LYS A 323 17.84 -8.74 -1.54
N ASN A 324 19.04 -9.34 -1.41
CA ASN A 324 19.39 -10.65 -2.00
C ASN A 324 19.15 -10.72 -3.52
N GLU A 325 19.46 -9.64 -4.24
CA GLU A 325 19.33 -9.51 -5.70
C GLU A 325 20.52 -8.68 -6.22
N THR A 326 21.01 -8.98 -7.41
CA THR A 326 22.12 -8.22 -8.00
C THR A 326 21.63 -7.28 -9.09
N VAL A 327 22.41 -6.24 -9.37
CA VAL A 327 22.12 -5.24 -10.42
C VAL A 327 21.97 -5.92 -11.78
N GLU A 328 22.80 -6.96 -12.08
CA GLU A 328 22.76 -7.74 -13.32
C GLU A 328 21.43 -8.50 -13.46
N LYS A 329 20.98 -9.19 -12.40
CA LYS A 329 19.68 -9.89 -12.40
C LYS A 329 18.51 -8.93 -12.56
N ILE A 330 18.57 -7.77 -11.89
CA ILE A 330 17.57 -6.71 -12.04
C ILE A 330 17.54 -6.20 -13.49
N SER A 331 18.71 -5.93 -14.06
CA SER A 331 18.82 -5.48 -15.46
C SER A 331 18.26 -6.50 -16.43
N ALA A 332 18.62 -7.77 -16.28
CA ALA A 332 18.13 -8.86 -17.12
C ALA A 332 16.60 -9.00 -17.02
N GLY A 333 16.05 -8.95 -15.81
CA GLY A 333 14.60 -9.02 -15.60
C GLY A 333 13.85 -7.84 -16.24
N ILE A 334 14.34 -6.62 -16.10
CA ILE A 334 13.76 -5.43 -16.76
C ILE A 334 13.77 -5.63 -18.29
N GLN A 335 14.88 -6.14 -18.83
CA GLN A 335 15.01 -6.37 -20.28
C GLN A 335 14.03 -7.45 -20.76
N MET A 336 13.91 -8.58 -20.04
CA MET A 336 12.95 -9.64 -20.37
C MET A 336 11.50 -9.12 -20.39
N ILE A 337 11.11 -8.27 -19.42
CA ILE A 337 9.75 -7.69 -19.38
C ILE A 337 9.51 -6.82 -20.63
N LYS A 338 10.51 -5.99 -21.01
CA LYS A 338 10.43 -5.15 -22.22
C LYS A 338 10.32 -5.99 -23.49
N GLU A 339 11.11 -7.05 -23.64
CA GLU A 339 11.07 -7.99 -24.76
C GLU A 339 9.72 -8.71 -24.87
N ALA A 340 9.11 -9.07 -23.74
CA ALA A 340 7.76 -9.60 -23.72
C ALA A 340 6.70 -8.55 -24.13
N GLY A 341 7.08 -7.28 -24.33
CA GLY A 341 6.18 -6.19 -24.68
C GLY A 341 5.21 -5.83 -23.54
N ILE A 342 5.64 -6.04 -22.29
CA ILE A 342 4.95 -5.61 -21.07
C ILE A 342 5.61 -4.31 -20.61
N GLY A 343 4.81 -3.35 -20.12
CA GLY A 343 5.33 -2.09 -19.57
C GLY A 343 6.09 -2.30 -18.26
N VAL A 344 7.08 -1.47 -18.00
CA VAL A 344 7.93 -1.57 -16.80
C VAL A 344 7.87 -0.30 -15.98
N LEU A 345 7.53 -0.42 -14.69
CA LEU A 345 7.80 0.60 -13.67
C LEU A 345 8.94 0.11 -12.79
N VAL A 346 9.95 0.96 -12.56
CA VAL A 346 11.06 0.63 -11.65
C VAL A 346 11.04 1.55 -10.44
N TYR A 347 11.06 0.94 -9.24
CA TYR A 347 11.19 1.63 -7.98
C TYR A 347 12.67 1.77 -7.59
N PHE A 348 13.07 2.99 -7.24
CA PHE A 348 14.35 3.31 -6.60
C PHE A 348 14.07 3.95 -5.25
N THR A 349 14.79 3.49 -4.22
CA THR A 349 14.66 3.96 -2.84
C THR A 349 15.95 4.65 -2.44
N LEU A 350 15.86 5.91 -2.06
CA LEU A 350 17.01 6.75 -1.69
C LEU A 350 17.02 7.00 -0.19
N GLY A 351 18.21 7.08 0.40
CA GLY A 351 18.42 7.30 1.82
C GLY A 351 18.71 6.01 2.60
N LEU A 352 19.10 4.94 1.92
CA LEU A 352 19.52 3.69 2.55
C LEU A 352 20.88 3.84 3.24
N PRO A 353 21.20 3.03 4.27
CA PRO A 353 22.49 3.09 4.95
C PRO A 353 23.68 2.90 4.00
N GLY A 354 24.67 3.76 4.09
CA GLY A 354 25.85 3.74 3.24
C GLY A 354 25.72 4.51 1.93
N GLU A 355 24.54 5.04 1.59
CA GLU A 355 24.40 5.87 0.38
C GLU A 355 25.18 7.18 0.46
N THR A 356 25.62 7.62 -0.71
CA THR A 356 26.30 8.89 -0.95
C THR A 356 25.66 9.59 -2.15
N VAL A 357 25.97 10.86 -2.33
CA VAL A 357 25.55 11.60 -3.54
C VAL A 357 26.00 10.89 -4.82
N GLU A 358 27.17 10.22 -4.80
CA GLU A 358 27.70 9.51 -5.98
C GLU A 358 26.93 8.22 -6.26
N THR A 359 26.62 7.39 -5.25
CA THR A 359 25.82 6.17 -5.46
C THR A 359 24.41 6.51 -5.96
N ILE A 360 23.82 7.62 -5.49
CA ILE A 360 22.53 8.10 -6.00
C ILE A 360 22.64 8.56 -7.47
N LYS A 361 23.69 9.28 -7.85
CA LYS A 361 23.94 9.66 -9.25
C LYS A 361 24.07 8.43 -10.16
N ASN A 362 24.79 7.40 -9.71
CA ASN A 362 24.95 6.14 -10.42
C ASN A 362 23.60 5.43 -10.60
N THR A 363 22.75 5.42 -9.57
CA THR A 363 21.39 4.89 -9.62
C THR A 363 20.51 5.67 -10.63
N ILE A 364 20.60 7.00 -10.65
CA ILE A 364 19.89 7.83 -11.64
C ILE A 364 20.40 7.56 -13.07
N ALA A 365 21.71 7.40 -13.25
CA ALA A 365 22.31 7.06 -14.54
C ALA A 365 21.88 5.67 -15.02
N PHE A 366 21.82 4.69 -14.11
CA PHE A 366 21.29 3.36 -14.38
C PHE A 366 19.83 3.40 -14.84
N ALA A 367 18.96 4.13 -14.13
CA ALA A 367 17.57 4.30 -14.52
C ALA A 367 17.42 4.85 -15.95
N LYS A 368 18.26 5.84 -16.31
CA LYS A 368 18.27 6.40 -17.67
C LYS A 368 18.73 5.40 -18.72
N ARG A 369 19.75 4.59 -18.42
CA ARG A 369 20.30 3.57 -19.31
C ARG A 369 19.30 2.43 -19.56
N MET A 370 18.64 1.94 -18.50
CA MET A 370 17.63 0.89 -18.62
C MET A 370 16.37 1.35 -19.34
N ALA A 371 16.09 2.65 -19.31
CA ALA A 371 14.97 3.30 -19.98
C ALA A 371 13.64 2.53 -19.82
N PRO A 372 13.17 2.28 -18.56
CA PRO A 372 11.85 1.71 -18.34
C PRO A 372 10.75 2.71 -18.72
N ASP A 373 9.51 2.24 -18.77
CA ASP A 373 8.36 3.11 -19.09
C ASP A 373 8.10 4.16 -17.99
N PHE A 374 8.33 3.78 -16.74
CA PHE A 374 8.17 4.64 -15.58
C PHE A 374 9.25 4.39 -14.55
N VAL A 375 9.55 5.40 -13.75
CA VAL A 375 10.42 5.28 -12.58
C VAL A 375 9.81 6.01 -11.39
N THR A 376 10.15 5.56 -10.18
CA THR A 376 10.00 6.37 -8.97
C THR A 376 11.33 6.48 -8.25
N PHE A 377 11.64 7.65 -7.71
CA PHE A 377 12.73 7.89 -6.78
C PHE A 377 12.11 8.24 -5.43
N GLY A 378 11.79 7.21 -4.64
CA GLY A 378 11.19 7.36 -3.33
C GLY A 378 12.26 7.60 -2.26
N LEU A 379 11.93 8.40 -1.24
CA LEU A 379 12.76 8.48 -0.03
C LEU A 379 12.36 7.35 0.90
N VAL A 380 13.36 6.69 1.52
CA VAL A 380 13.08 5.63 2.47
C VAL A 380 12.36 6.19 3.71
N VAL A 381 11.36 5.46 4.16
CA VAL A 381 10.61 5.81 5.37
C VAL A 381 11.10 4.93 6.52
N PRO A 382 11.57 5.52 7.61
CA PRO A 382 12.01 4.77 8.78
C PRO A 382 10.81 4.25 9.58
N THR A 383 10.21 3.16 9.10
CA THR A 383 9.03 2.58 9.75
C THR A 383 9.44 1.92 11.08
N PRO A 384 8.86 2.31 12.23
CA PRO A 384 9.13 1.68 13.51
C PRO A 384 8.98 0.17 13.47
N GLY A 385 9.85 -0.57 14.14
CA GLY A 385 9.87 -2.04 14.12
C GLY A 385 10.63 -2.65 12.93
N THR A 386 11.21 -1.85 12.04
CA THR A 386 12.12 -2.30 10.98
C THR A 386 13.59 -2.16 11.44
N GLU A 387 14.48 -3.02 10.96
CA GLU A 387 15.92 -2.93 11.23
C GLU A 387 16.51 -1.58 10.80
N PHE A 388 15.96 -0.97 9.75
CA PHE A 388 16.38 0.37 9.32
C PHE A 388 16.04 1.44 10.36
N TYR A 389 14.86 1.38 10.97
CA TYR A 389 14.49 2.28 12.05
C TYR A 389 15.44 2.13 13.24
N ASP A 390 15.71 0.89 13.66
CA ASP A 390 16.61 0.60 14.77
C ASP A 390 18.04 1.05 14.47
N TYR A 391 18.51 0.89 13.22
CA TYR A 391 19.80 1.41 12.77
C TYR A 391 19.88 2.93 12.96
N LEU A 392 18.86 3.68 12.54
CA LEU A 392 18.85 5.14 12.70
C LEU A 392 18.81 5.58 14.16
N VAL A 393 18.04 4.87 14.99
CA VAL A 393 17.98 5.11 16.44
C VAL A 393 19.34 4.87 17.10
N LYS A 394 19.99 3.73 16.80
CA LYS A 394 21.29 3.31 17.33
C LYS A 394 22.38 4.32 17.01
N HIS A 395 22.38 4.87 15.80
CA HIS A 395 23.40 5.82 15.35
C HIS A 395 23.04 7.29 15.62
N ASN A 396 21.93 7.53 16.31
CA ASN A 396 21.41 8.88 16.59
C ASN A 396 21.19 9.73 15.31
N TYR A 397 20.75 9.11 14.24
CA TYR A 397 20.43 9.78 12.97
C TYR A 397 18.95 10.17 12.86
N LEU A 398 18.07 9.53 13.65
CA LEU A 398 16.63 9.79 13.64
C LEU A 398 16.29 11.04 14.46
N ASP A 399 15.53 11.95 13.87
CA ASP A 399 14.92 13.07 14.58
C ASP A 399 13.69 12.55 15.37
N ARG A 400 13.87 12.38 16.68
CA ARG A 400 12.85 11.80 17.58
C ARG A 400 11.73 12.76 17.97
N GLU A 401 11.91 14.05 17.71
CA GLU A 401 10.91 15.09 18.03
C GLU A 401 9.84 15.18 16.94
N ARG A 402 10.10 14.65 15.75
CA ARG A 402 9.12 14.67 14.67
C ARG A 402 7.94 13.75 14.94
N THR A 403 6.76 14.24 14.64
CA THR A 403 5.49 13.51 14.74
C THR A 403 5.34 12.46 13.63
N PHE A 404 4.40 11.55 13.78
CA PHE A 404 4.09 10.52 12.77
C PHE A 404 3.76 11.10 11.38
N SER A 405 3.22 12.32 11.29
CA SER A 405 2.98 13.01 10.01
C SER A 405 4.26 13.20 9.18
N SER A 406 5.43 13.25 9.82
CA SER A 406 6.74 13.35 9.15
C SER A 406 7.18 12.07 8.44
N TYR A 407 6.47 10.95 8.65
CA TYR A 407 6.74 9.67 7.99
C TYR A 407 6.11 9.57 6.59
N ASP A 408 5.62 10.68 6.04
CA ASP A 408 5.18 10.76 4.65
C ASP A 408 6.41 10.63 3.72
N PRO A 409 6.43 9.65 2.78
CA PRO A 409 7.53 9.46 1.82
C PRO A 409 7.73 10.65 0.87
N ASN A 410 6.85 11.63 0.90
CA ASN A 410 6.96 12.87 0.11
C ASN A 410 7.49 14.05 0.93
N ALA A 411 7.55 13.92 2.25
CA ALA A 411 8.15 14.93 3.14
C ALA A 411 9.69 14.86 3.10
N ILE A 412 10.34 15.79 3.79
CA ILE A 412 11.77 15.67 4.09
C ILE A 412 11.90 14.51 5.10
N PRO A 413 12.80 13.54 4.89
CA PRO A 413 12.94 12.41 5.80
C PRO A 413 13.21 12.87 7.25
N PRO A 414 12.66 12.19 8.26
CA PRO A 414 12.90 12.51 9.66
C PRO A 414 14.24 11.93 10.17
N PHE A 415 15.27 11.94 9.34
CA PHE A 415 16.62 11.48 9.71
C PHE A 415 17.68 12.21 8.89
N ASN A 416 18.88 12.30 9.45
CA ASN A 416 20.05 12.92 8.83
C ASN A 416 21.26 12.04 8.95
N TYR A 417 21.94 11.77 7.83
CA TYR A 417 23.30 11.23 7.86
C TYR A 417 24.32 12.37 7.84
N PRO A 418 25.47 12.24 8.52
CA PRO A 418 26.53 13.27 8.49
C PRO A 418 27.01 13.60 7.08
N SER A 419 27.10 12.58 6.19
CA SER A 419 27.56 12.72 4.80
C SER A 419 26.46 12.96 3.79
N LEU A 420 25.17 12.79 4.18
CA LEU A 420 24.03 12.87 3.26
C LEU A 420 22.80 13.45 4.00
N PRO A 421 22.71 14.75 4.17
CA PRO A 421 21.59 15.42 4.85
C PRO A 421 20.26 15.15 4.17
N ALA A 422 19.15 15.15 4.94
CA ALA A 422 17.79 14.92 4.46
C ALA A 422 17.37 15.86 3.32
N THR A 423 17.79 17.13 3.37
CA THR A 423 17.56 18.12 2.32
C THR A 423 18.27 17.74 1.01
N THR A 424 19.51 17.24 1.11
CA THR A 424 20.26 16.71 -0.04
C THR A 424 19.57 15.49 -0.64
N LEU A 425 19.11 14.55 0.20
CA LEU A 425 18.33 13.40 -0.27
C LEU A 425 17.08 13.83 -1.05
N LYS A 426 16.32 14.77 -0.52
CA LYS A 426 15.14 15.34 -1.18
C LYS A 426 15.50 15.96 -2.53
N SER A 427 16.56 16.78 -2.56
CA SER A 427 17.07 17.42 -3.79
C SER A 427 17.47 16.37 -4.83
N MET A 428 18.17 15.30 -4.41
CA MET A 428 18.61 14.22 -5.31
C MET A 428 17.43 13.42 -5.88
N ALA A 429 16.39 13.15 -5.07
CA ALA A 429 15.17 12.53 -5.57
C ALA A 429 14.50 13.38 -6.65
N MET A 430 14.36 14.70 -6.43
CA MET A 430 13.82 15.63 -7.41
C MET A 430 14.70 15.68 -8.68
N LYS A 431 16.03 15.67 -8.53
CA LYS A 431 16.97 15.59 -9.66
C LYS A 431 16.77 14.29 -10.46
N GLY A 432 16.54 13.17 -9.78
CA GLY A 432 16.21 11.89 -10.41
C GLY A 432 14.97 11.99 -11.29
N TYR A 433 13.87 12.48 -10.76
CA TYR A 433 12.64 12.70 -11.53
C TYR A 433 12.85 13.63 -12.73
N ARG A 434 13.45 14.80 -12.52
CA ARG A 434 13.71 15.77 -13.60
C ARG A 434 14.59 15.18 -14.70
N SER A 435 15.70 14.55 -14.32
CA SER A 435 16.66 14.00 -15.29
C SER A 435 16.13 12.78 -16.03
N PHE A 436 15.15 12.07 -15.51
CA PHE A 436 14.50 10.94 -16.17
C PHE A 436 13.35 11.40 -17.09
N TYR A 437 12.39 12.14 -16.57
CA TYR A 437 11.14 12.46 -17.27
C TYR A 437 11.26 13.62 -18.27
N LEU A 438 12.24 14.54 -18.10
CA LEU A 438 12.45 15.66 -19.02
C LEU A 438 13.42 15.33 -20.18
N ARG A 439 13.85 14.07 -20.34
CA ARG A 439 14.69 13.69 -21.48
C ARG A 439 13.92 13.82 -22.79
N PRO A 440 14.47 14.48 -23.82
CA PRO A 440 13.79 14.61 -25.11
C PRO A 440 13.34 13.27 -25.69
N GLY A 441 14.23 12.26 -25.68
CA GLY A 441 13.92 10.92 -26.17
C GLY A 441 12.76 10.24 -25.40
N TYR A 442 12.64 10.45 -24.07
CA TYR A 442 11.53 9.96 -23.29
C TYR A 442 10.21 10.64 -23.70
N VAL A 443 10.23 11.97 -23.82
CA VAL A 443 9.04 12.74 -24.20
C VAL A 443 8.53 12.30 -25.58
N VAL A 444 9.43 12.23 -26.56
CA VAL A 444 9.10 11.78 -27.93
C VAL A 444 8.53 10.35 -27.90
N GLN A 445 9.18 9.42 -27.20
CA GLN A 445 8.70 8.04 -27.08
C GLN A 445 7.30 7.96 -26.45
N ARG A 446 7.03 8.82 -25.45
CA ARG A 446 5.70 8.85 -24.82
C ARG A 446 4.64 9.41 -25.76
N ILE A 447 4.96 10.44 -26.53
CA ILE A 447 4.04 11.01 -27.52
C ILE A 447 3.69 9.97 -28.60
N ILE A 448 4.68 9.26 -29.15
CA ILE A 448 4.49 8.22 -30.16
C ILE A 448 3.62 7.06 -29.65
N ARG A 449 3.68 6.75 -28.35
CA ARG A 449 2.91 5.67 -27.73
C ARG A 449 1.47 6.05 -27.35
N LEU A 450 1.08 7.31 -27.56
CA LEU A 450 -0.30 7.76 -27.35
C LEU A 450 -1.20 7.20 -28.47
N ARG A 451 -2.15 6.36 -28.12
CA ARG A 451 -3.01 5.68 -29.09
C ARG A 451 -4.41 6.29 -29.23
N ASN A 452 -4.83 7.08 -28.25
CA ASN A 452 -6.15 7.72 -28.26
C ASN A 452 -6.18 9.01 -27.41
N PRO A 453 -7.17 9.91 -27.59
CA PRO A 453 -7.29 11.16 -26.84
C PRO A 453 -7.43 10.98 -25.31
N GLN A 454 -8.05 9.89 -24.87
CA GLN A 454 -8.22 9.62 -23.42
C GLN A 454 -6.87 9.27 -22.76
N ASP A 455 -6.01 8.53 -23.46
CA ASP A 455 -4.64 8.26 -23.02
C ASP A 455 -3.83 9.55 -22.96
N LEU A 456 -4.02 10.46 -23.93
CA LEU A 456 -3.37 11.77 -23.93
C LEU A 456 -3.76 12.58 -22.69
N MET A 457 -5.06 12.73 -22.43
CA MET A 457 -5.55 13.50 -21.27
C MET A 457 -5.07 12.90 -19.95
N ARG A 458 -5.11 11.58 -19.80
CA ARG A 458 -4.65 10.88 -18.59
C ARG A 458 -3.14 11.08 -18.39
N ASN A 459 -2.35 10.86 -19.44
CA ASN A 459 -0.89 11.03 -19.36
C ASN A 459 -0.51 12.50 -19.14
N ALA A 460 -1.19 13.45 -19.78
CA ALA A 460 -0.98 14.88 -19.58
C ALA A 460 -1.30 15.29 -18.13
N ARG A 461 -2.43 14.82 -17.59
CA ARG A 461 -2.83 15.11 -16.20
C ARG A 461 -1.83 14.53 -15.18
N ASN A 462 -1.40 13.28 -15.37
CA ASN A 462 -0.39 12.65 -14.52
C ASN A 462 0.96 13.36 -14.64
N PHE A 463 1.38 13.69 -15.87
CA PHE A 463 2.60 14.45 -16.13
C PHE A 463 2.55 15.83 -15.47
N LEU A 464 1.45 16.57 -15.61
CA LEU A 464 1.29 17.88 -14.98
C LEU A 464 1.38 17.79 -13.45
N LYS A 465 0.75 16.82 -12.80
CA LYS A 465 0.84 16.63 -11.35
C LYS A 465 2.27 16.29 -10.90
N VAL A 466 2.94 15.36 -11.61
CA VAL A 466 4.35 15.03 -11.34
C VAL A 466 5.25 16.23 -11.64
N PHE A 467 4.99 16.95 -12.72
CA PHE A 467 5.74 18.13 -13.11
C PHE A 467 5.58 19.27 -12.10
N GLN A 468 4.35 19.60 -11.69
CA GLN A 468 4.10 20.59 -10.65
C GLN A 468 4.84 20.26 -9.37
N ARG A 469 4.72 19.02 -8.90
CA ARG A 469 5.28 18.58 -7.61
C ARG A 469 6.80 18.41 -7.60
N TYR A 470 7.38 17.92 -8.68
CA TYR A 470 8.82 17.58 -8.70
C TYR A 470 9.68 18.49 -9.57
N VAL A 471 9.05 19.36 -10.37
CA VAL A 471 9.76 20.29 -11.25
C VAL A 471 9.56 21.75 -10.85
N LEU A 472 8.33 22.15 -10.50
CA LEU A 472 8.00 23.54 -10.17
C LEU A 472 8.12 23.84 -8.68
N GLU A 473 7.82 22.90 -7.78
CA GLU A 473 8.06 23.10 -6.35
C GLU A 473 9.56 23.27 -6.11
N ARG A 474 9.97 24.46 -5.68
CA ARG A 474 11.31 24.66 -5.13
C ARG A 474 11.36 23.98 -3.77
N PRO A 475 12.47 23.29 -3.41
CA PRO A 475 12.64 22.83 -2.05
C PRO A 475 12.57 24.09 -1.14
N GLU A 476 11.60 24.11 -0.22
CA GLU A 476 11.63 25.11 0.84
C GLU A 476 12.95 24.93 1.58
N MET A 477 13.85 25.89 1.41
CA MET A 477 15.05 26.04 2.21
C MET A 477 14.60 26.69 3.53
N SER A 478 14.24 25.84 4.48
CA SER A 478 14.07 26.25 5.89
C SER A 478 15.31 25.92 6.69
#